data_8dc502146fadcd5640ce32075ad00030
#
_entry.id   8dc502146fadcd5640ce32075ad00030
#
_cell.length_a   1.000
_cell.length_b   1.000
_cell.length_c   1.000
_cell.angle_alpha   90.00
_cell.angle_beta   90.00
_cell.angle_gamma   90.00
#
_symmetry.space_group_name_H-M   'P 1'
#
loop_
_entity.id
_entity.type
_entity.pdbx_description
1 polymer ?
#
loop_
_entity_poly.entity_id
_entity_poly.type
_entity_poly.pdbx_seq_one_letter_code
_entity_poly.pdbx_strand_id
1 'polypeptide(L)'
;MNENLVNESQDIEMTYDCGRFVASVKVGMGSERMVTLPVAVWDYDAIVSALIRSRYSESEVEAIMRNLLGKKMDAENEFEALNTWCNQCKTRAAYLMNLGEKEYDLVSDEWQERCKATLEKAKKEKLAAILAYDTSSDVNGFMLNGNKVWLDKETRVGLMNSTTIAKSVGQKTTTLWLGSMKLIVDCDKAIQLLSALEMYALDCFNVTASHKQAVSELTTIEEVEAYDYKVGYPKMLVMSV
;
A
#
# COMPACT_ATOMS: atom_id res chain seq x y z
N MET A 1 2.03 -18.80 -48.03
CA MET A 1 0.68 -18.21 -47.86
C MET A 1 0.66 -17.57 -46.50
N ASN A 2 0.84 -16.24 -46.48
CA ASN A 2 0.71 -15.46 -45.25
C ASN A 2 -0.79 -15.24 -45.06
N GLU A 3 -1.38 -15.92 -44.12
CA GLU A 3 -2.66 -15.53 -43.58
C GLU A 3 -2.45 -14.25 -42.79
N ASN A 4 -2.80 -13.14 -43.39
CA ASN A 4 -3.08 -11.90 -42.69
C ASN A 4 -4.27 -12.18 -41.77
N LEU A 5 -3.99 -12.56 -40.53
CA LEU A 5 -4.94 -12.37 -39.45
C LEU A 5 -5.21 -10.86 -39.41
N VAL A 6 -6.36 -10.45 -39.98
CA VAL A 6 -6.94 -9.14 -39.76
C VAL A 6 -7.04 -8.98 -38.26
N ASN A 7 -6.18 -8.18 -37.72
CA ASN A 7 -6.26 -7.73 -36.34
C ASN A 7 -7.55 -6.93 -36.23
N GLU A 8 -8.66 -7.60 -35.93
CA GLU A 8 -9.84 -6.91 -35.43
C GLU A 8 -9.35 -6.13 -34.23
N SER A 9 -9.46 -4.83 -34.31
CA SER A 9 -8.98 -3.90 -33.29
C SER A 9 -9.52 -4.35 -31.95
N GLN A 10 -8.64 -4.92 -31.14
CA GLN A 10 -9.02 -5.49 -29.86
C GLN A 10 -9.68 -4.40 -29.02
N ASP A 11 -10.90 -4.63 -28.60
CA ASP A 11 -11.64 -3.72 -27.74
C ASP A 11 -11.21 -3.81 -26.29
N ILE A 12 -10.46 -4.85 -25.97
CA ILE A 12 -9.80 -5.08 -24.69
C ILE A 12 -8.33 -5.42 -24.96
N GLU A 13 -7.44 -4.76 -24.26
CA GLU A 13 -6.01 -5.06 -24.22
C GLU A 13 -5.60 -5.40 -22.80
N MET A 14 -5.03 -6.60 -22.60
CA MET A 14 -4.56 -7.05 -21.29
C MET A 14 -3.06 -6.81 -21.19
N THR A 15 -2.64 -6.04 -20.17
CA THR A 15 -1.25 -5.71 -19.92
C THR A 15 -0.87 -5.95 -18.47
N TYR A 16 0.43 -6.07 -18.22
CA TYR A 16 0.98 -6.13 -16.87
C TYR A 16 1.68 -4.80 -16.56
N ASP A 17 1.10 -4.02 -15.69
CA ASP A 17 1.60 -2.70 -15.32
C ASP A 17 1.82 -2.58 -13.82
N CYS A 18 2.99 -2.07 -13.42
CA CYS A 18 3.36 -1.79 -12.04
C CYS A 18 3.10 -2.94 -11.04
N GLY A 19 3.30 -4.19 -11.48
CA GLY A 19 3.12 -5.35 -10.61
C GLY A 19 1.69 -5.93 -10.57
N ARG A 20 0.79 -5.43 -11.41
CA ARG A 20 -0.60 -5.88 -11.51
C ARG A 20 -1.03 -6.08 -12.96
N PHE A 21 -2.06 -6.92 -13.15
CA PHE A 21 -2.72 -7.05 -14.44
C PHE A 21 -3.78 -5.96 -14.59
N VAL A 22 -3.80 -5.31 -15.74
CA VAL A 22 -4.78 -4.30 -16.08
C VAL A 22 -5.39 -4.60 -17.43
N ALA A 23 -6.67 -4.28 -17.59
CA ALA A 23 -7.36 -4.33 -18.85
C ALA A 23 -7.63 -2.91 -19.34
N SER A 24 -7.11 -2.56 -20.51
CA SER A 24 -7.46 -1.32 -21.20
C SER A 24 -8.61 -1.59 -22.13
N VAL A 25 -9.71 -0.88 -21.95
CA VAL A 25 -10.95 -1.08 -22.73
C VAL A 25 -11.30 0.15 -23.56
N LYS A 26 -11.78 -0.03 -24.79
CA LYS A 26 -12.28 1.06 -25.60
C LYS A 26 -13.59 1.61 -25.05
N VAL A 27 -13.70 2.93 -25.03
CA VAL A 27 -14.88 3.65 -24.50
C VAL A 27 -16.14 3.34 -25.34
N GLY A 28 -15.98 3.16 -26.65
CA GLY A 28 -17.08 2.81 -27.54
C GLY A 28 -16.59 1.99 -28.72
N MET A 29 -17.52 1.32 -29.42
CA MET A 29 -17.19 0.58 -30.61
C MET A 29 -16.62 1.53 -31.67
N GLY A 30 -15.43 1.17 -32.20
CA GLY A 30 -14.70 2.00 -33.14
C GLY A 30 -13.98 3.22 -32.56
N SER A 31 -13.99 3.39 -31.22
CA SER A 31 -13.23 4.43 -30.53
C SER A 31 -11.81 3.96 -30.22
N GLU A 32 -10.81 4.80 -30.48
CA GLU A 32 -9.43 4.55 -30.09
C GLU A 32 -9.15 4.93 -28.62
N ARG A 33 -10.09 5.65 -27.99
CA ARG A 33 -9.94 6.06 -26.59
C ARG A 33 -10.06 4.87 -25.66
N MET A 34 -9.02 4.62 -24.88
CA MET A 34 -8.95 3.53 -23.91
C MET A 34 -9.19 4.03 -22.48
N VAL A 35 -9.79 3.18 -21.66
CA VAL A 35 -9.88 3.33 -20.20
C VAL A 35 -9.24 2.11 -19.59
N THR A 36 -8.33 2.31 -18.66
CA THR A 36 -7.59 1.24 -17.98
C THR A 36 -8.25 0.86 -16.65
N LEU A 37 -8.45 -0.44 -16.44
CA LEU A 37 -9.08 -1.01 -15.25
C LEU A 37 -8.20 -2.13 -14.68
N PRO A 38 -7.97 -2.22 -13.36
CA PRO A 38 -7.38 -3.39 -12.76
C PRO A 38 -8.23 -4.63 -13.00
N VAL A 39 -7.59 -5.76 -13.34
CA VAL A 39 -8.32 -7.02 -13.58
C VAL A 39 -9.04 -7.52 -12.32
N ALA A 40 -8.48 -7.23 -11.15
CA ALA A 40 -9.08 -7.59 -9.86
C ALA A 40 -10.48 -6.97 -9.61
N VAL A 41 -10.80 -5.87 -10.32
CA VAL A 41 -12.12 -5.19 -10.25
C VAL A 41 -12.87 -5.31 -11.57
N TRP A 42 -12.64 -6.36 -12.35
CA TRP A 42 -13.32 -6.62 -13.59
C TRP A 42 -14.75 -7.12 -13.33
N ASP A 43 -15.63 -6.18 -13.12
CA ASP A 43 -17.05 -6.41 -12.97
C ASP A 43 -17.85 -5.35 -13.77
N TYR A 44 -19.13 -5.60 -13.94
CA TYR A 44 -20.00 -4.74 -14.73
C TYR A 44 -20.06 -3.29 -14.20
N ASP A 45 -20.21 -3.12 -12.90
CA ASP A 45 -20.38 -1.82 -12.27
C ASP A 45 -19.07 -1.00 -12.31
N ALA A 46 -17.93 -1.65 -12.11
CA ALA A 46 -16.62 -1.03 -12.24
C ALA A 46 -16.37 -0.52 -13.66
N ILE A 47 -16.69 -1.34 -14.67
CA ILE A 47 -16.57 -0.95 -16.09
C ILE A 47 -17.51 0.22 -16.41
N VAL A 48 -18.78 0.16 -16.01
CA VAL A 48 -19.75 1.25 -16.19
C VAL A 48 -19.23 2.54 -15.57
N SER A 49 -18.77 2.48 -14.34
CA SER A 49 -18.26 3.64 -13.61
C SER A 49 -17.04 4.26 -14.30
N ALA A 50 -16.08 3.45 -14.74
CA ALA A 50 -14.90 3.92 -15.44
C ALA A 50 -15.25 4.56 -16.80
N LEU A 51 -16.18 3.96 -17.55
CA LEU A 51 -16.67 4.51 -18.81
C LEU A 51 -17.41 5.84 -18.62
N ILE A 52 -18.24 5.97 -17.58
CA ILE A 52 -18.90 7.24 -17.25
C ILE A 52 -17.86 8.30 -16.92
N ARG A 53 -16.92 7.99 -16.02
CA ARG A 53 -15.85 8.90 -15.56
C ARG A 53 -14.87 9.29 -16.68
N SER A 54 -14.80 8.54 -17.76
CA SER A 54 -14.01 8.92 -18.93
C SER A 54 -14.49 10.23 -19.60
N ARG A 55 -15.75 10.62 -19.37
CA ARG A 55 -16.36 11.82 -19.93
C ARG A 55 -16.84 12.81 -18.88
N TYR A 56 -17.39 12.34 -17.78
CA TYR A 56 -17.93 13.15 -16.69
C TYR A 56 -17.21 12.80 -15.38
N SER A 57 -16.61 13.79 -14.74
CA SER A 57 -16.09 13.65 -13.39
C SER A 57 -17.24 13.49 -12.38
N GLU A 58 -16.95 13.01 -11.19
CA GLU A 58 -17.94 12.87 -10.11
C GLU A 58 -18.58 14.23 -9.77
N SER A 59 -17.75 15.27 -9.70
CA SER A 59 -18.22 16.64 -9.43
C SER A 59 -19.12 17.20 -10.52
N GLU A 60 -18.89 16.86 -11.80
CA GLU A 60 -19.75 17.25 -12.90
C GLU A 60 -21.11 16.53 -12.85
N VAL A 61 -21.10 15.23 -12.54
CA VAL A 61 -22.36 14.46 -12.35
C VAL A 61 -23.17 15.07 -11.21
N GLU A 62 -22.54 15.35 -10.07
CA GLU A 62 -23.21 15.99 -8.93
C GLU A 62 -23.75 17.39 -9.26
N ALA A 63 -22.98 18.18 -10.03
CA ALA A 63 -23.41 19.51 -10.47
C ALA A 63 -24.63 19.44 -11.39
N ILE A 64 -24.65 18.53 -12.35
CA ILE A 64 -25.81 18.31 -13.24
C ILE A 64 -27.05 17.91 -12.43
N MET A 65 -26.90 16.95 -11.50
CA MET A 65 -28.00 16.54 -10.65
C MET A 65 -28.54 17.68 -9.77
N ARG A 66 -27.64 18.48 -9.19
CA ARG A 66 -27.99 19.65 -8.38
C ARG A 66 -28.71 20.73 -9.19
N ASN A 67 -28.26 20.97 -10.43
CA ASN A 67 -28.87 21.92 -11.35
C ASN A 67 -30.29 21.48 -11.74
N LEU A 68 -30.48 20.18 -12.00
CA LEU A 68 -31.79 19.60 -12.30
C LEU A 68 -32.75 19.77 -11.12
N LEU A 69 -32.33 19.42 -9.89
CA LEU A 69 -33.13 19.58 -8.68
C LEU A 69 -33.45 21.05 -8.40
N GLY A 70 -32.53 21.96 -8.70
CA GLY A 70 -32.71 23.40 -8.58
C GLY A 70 -33.50 24.04 -9.71
N LYS A 71 -33.99 23.27 -10.70
CA LYS A 71 -34.73 23.75 -11.88
C LYS A 71 -34.04 24.92 -12.60
N LYS A 72 -32.71 24.82 -12.75
CA LYS A 72 -31.95 25.81 -13.49
C LYS A 72 -32.24 25.73 -15.00
N MET A 73 -32.07 26.84 -15.70
CA MET A 73 -32.19 26.88 -17.13
C MET A 73 -31.21 25.89 -17.79
N ASP A 74 -31.63 25.16 -18.82
CA ASP A 74 -30.88 24.11 -19.53
C ASP A 74 -30.53 22.84 -18.70
N ALA A 75 -30.90 22.73 -17.43
CA ALA A 75 -30.57 21.58 -16.59
C ALA A 75 -31.18 20.26 -17.11
N GLU A 76 -32.34 20.32 -17.74
CA GLU A 76 -32.98 19.15 -18.37
C GLU A 76 -32.17 18.62 -19.54
N ASN A 77 -31.62 19.49 -20.40
CA ASN A 77 -30.78 19.11 -21.52
C ASN A 77 -29.44 18.53 -21.06
N GLU A 78 -28.81 19.12 -20.01
CA GLU A 78 -27.58 18.57 -19.41
C GLU A 78 -27.82 17.18 -18.82
N PHE A 79 -28.93 17.00 -18.12
CA PHE A 79 -29.30 15.71 -17.53
C PHE A 79 -29.62 14.66 -18.62
N GLU A 80 -30.31 15.03 -19.67
CA GLU A 80 -30.62 14.12 -20.80
C GLU A 80 -29.36 13.66 -21.52
N ALA A 81 -28.39 14.57 -21.72
CA ALA A 81 -27.09 14.23 -22.28
C ALA A 81 -26.30 13.27 -21.39
N LEU A 82 -26.26 13.50 -20.07
CA LEU A 82 -25.64 12.60 -19.09
C LEU A 82 -26.34 11.22 -19.09
N ASN A 83 -27.66 11.19 -19.06
CA ASN A 83 -28.43 9.95 -19.02
C ASN A 83 -28.23 9.11 -20.29
N THR A 84 -28.19 9.78 -21.45
CA THR A 84 -27.88 9.14 -22.73
C THR A 84 -26.49 8.51 -22.69
N TRP A 85 -25.48 9.23 -22.18
CA TRP A 85 -24.13 8.72 -22.02
C TRP A 85 -24.08 7.52 -21.06
N CYS A 86 -24.73 7.61 -19.92
CA CYS A 86 -24.82 6.50 -18.96
C CYS A 86 -25.43 5.23 -19.58
N ASN A 87 -26.47 5.37 -20.39
CA ASN A 87 -27.07 4.23 -21.08
C ASN A 87 -26.14 3.63 -22.14
N GLN A 88 -25.39 4.44 -22.87
CA GLN A 88 -24.36 3.96 -23.79
C GLN A 88 -23.24 3.21 -23.02
N CYS A 89 -22.79 3.73 -21.87
CA CYS A 89 -21.81 3.08 -21.02
C CYS A 89 -22.29 1.71 -20.52
N LYS A 90 -23.56 1.60 -20.10
CA LYS A 90 -24.17 0.33 -19.68
C LYS A 90 -24.17 -0.70 -20.80
N THR A 91 -24.60 -0.30 -22.00
CA THR A 91 -24.59 -1.19 -23.18
C THR A 91 -23.18 -1.61 -23.53
N ARG A 92 -22.22 -0.67 -23.49
CA ARG A 92 -20.83 -0.96 -23.77
C ARG A 92 -20.20 -1.89 -22.72
N ALA A 93 -20.49 -1.68 -21.44
CA ALA A 93 -20.01 -2.55 -20.36
C ALA A 93 -20.53 -3.98 -20.52
N ALA A 94 -21.79 -4.18 -20.84
CA ALA A 94 -22.34 -5.50 -21.10
C ALA A 94 -21.65 -6.21 -22.29
N TYR A 95 -21.33 -5.47 -23.35
CA TYR A 95 -20.55 -6.00 -24.47
C TYR A 95 -19.13 -6.40 -24.04
N LEU A 96 -18.42 -5.54 -23.29
CA LEU A 96 -17.06 -5.81 -22.82
C LEU A 96 -17.00 -6.98 -21.85
N MET A 97 -17.98 -7.13 -20.96
CA MET A 97 -18.09 -8.30 -20.09
C MET A 97 -18.18 -9.60 -20.91
N ASN A 98 -19.08 -9.62 -21.89
CA ASN A 98 -19.27 -10.80 -22.76
C ASN A 98 -18.02 -11.08 -23.61
N LEU A 99 -17.35 -10.04 -24.13
CA LEU A 99 -16.12 -10.18 -24.87
C LEU A 99 -14.98 -10.72 -24.01
N GLY A 100 -14.84 -10.16 -22.78
CA GLY A 100 -13.83 -10.61 -21.80
C GLY A 100 -13.99 -12.08 -21.46
N GLU A 101 -15.21 -12.53 -21.18
CA GLU A 101 -15.49 -13.95 -20.87
C GLU A 101 -15.16 -14.88 -22.06
N LYS A 102 -15.36 -14.45 -23.29
CA LYS A 102 -15.17 -15.30 -24.47
C LYS A 102 -13.75 -15.31 -25.01
N GLU A 103 -13.12 -14.14 -25.07
CA GLU A 103 -11.84 -13.98 -25.79
C GLU A 103 -10.63 -14.00 -24.85
N TYR A 104 -10.82 -13.53 -23.61
CA TYR A 104 -9.71 -13.37 -22.66
C TYR A 104 -9.82 -14.27 -21.43
N ASP A 105 -10.95 -14.96 -21.28
CA ASP A 105 -11.18 -15.88 -20.15
C ASP A 105 -10.81 -15.25 -18.81
N LEU A 106 -11.33 -14.03 -18.57
CA LEU A 106 -11.04 -13.21 -17.38
C LEU A 106 -11.42 -13.90 -16.07
N VAL A 107 -12.25 -14.94 -16.14
CA VAL A 107 -12.69 -15.76 -15.01
C VAL A 107 -11.89 -17.07 -14.94
N SER A 108 -10.94 -17.31 -15.84
CA SER A 108 -10.16 -18.54 -15.87
C SER A 108 -9.31 -18.71 -14.62
N ASP A 109 -9.09 -19.98 -14.25
CA ASP A 109 -8.21 -20.34 -13.15
C ASP A 109 -6.80 -19.77 -13.33
N GLU A 110 -6.29 -19.72 -14.58
CA GLU A 110 -4.98 -19.15 -14.89
C GLU A 110 -4.89 -17.65 -14.55
N TRP A 111 -5.90 -16.86 -14.90
CA TRP A 111 -5.95 -15.43 -14.57
C TRP A 111 -6.09 -15.21 -13.06
N GLN A 112 -6.92 -16.00 -12.39
CA GLN A 112 -7.07 -15.93 -10.94
C GLN A 112 -5.76 -16.29 -10.23
N GLU A 113 -5.05 -17.31 -10.67
CA GLU A 113 -3.74 -17.67 -10.11
C GLU A 113 -2.68 -16.58 -10.37
N ARG A 114 -2.68 -15.97 -11.54
CA ARG A 114 -1.78 -14.84 -11.84
C ARG A 114 -2.09 -13.63 -10.96
N CYS A 115 -3.35 -13.30 -10.75
CA CYS A 115 -3.77 -12.23 -9.84
C CYS A 115 -3.34 -12.52 -8.40
N LYS A 116 -3.53 -13.75 -7.91
CA LYS A 116 -3.04 -14.17 -6.59
C LYS A 116 -1.53 -14.05 -6.48
N ALA A 117 -0.77 -14.56 -7.46
CA ALA A 117 0.68 -14.47 -7.47
C ALA A 117 1.18 -13.02 -7.42
N THR A 118 0.48 -12.11 -8.09
CA THR A 118 0.81 -10.69 -8.10
C THR A 118 0.50 -10.02 -6.76
N LEU A 119 -0.64 -10.33 -6.13
CA LEU A 119 -0.99 -9.86 -4.78
C LEU A 119 0.02 -10.34 -3.74
N GLU A 120 0.39 -11.62 -3.77
CA GLU A 120 1.39 -12.18 -2.85
C GLU A 120 2.76 -11.53 -3.02
N LYS A 121 3.15 -11.20 -4.27
CA LYS A 121 4.36 -10.45 -4.53
C LYS A 121 4.31 -9.05 -3.93
N ALA A 122 3.21 -8.31 -4.13
CA ALA A 122 3.03 -6.98 -3.55
C ALA A 122 3.06 -7.01 -2.01
N LYS A 123 2.38 -7.98 -1.39
CA LYS A 123 2.46 -8.21 0.07
C LYS A 123 3.89 -8.47 0.53
N LYS A 124 4.62 -9.35 -0.15
CA LYS A 124 6.00 -9.69 0.20
C LYS A 124 6.92 -8.46 0.14
N GLU A 125 6.76 -7.63 -0.89
CA GLU A 125 7.53 -6.39 -1.03
C GLU A 125 7.17 -5.38 0.08
N LYS A 126 5.89 -5.21 0.40
CA LYS A 126 5.45 -4.35 1.50
C LYS A 126 5.96 -4.85 2.86
N LEU A 127 5.91 -6.15 3.12
CA LEU A 127 6.43 -6.75 4.35
C LEU A 127 7.95 -6.57 4.47
N ALA A 128 8.69 -6.65 3.36
CA ALA A 128 10.13 -6.35 3.33
C ALA A 128 10.40 -4.87 3.65
N ALA A 129 9.59 -3.95 3.13
CA ALA A 129 9.69 -2.52 3.44
C ALA A 129 9.39 -2.22 4.91
N ILE A 130 8.37 -2.86 5.51
CA ILE A 130 8.06 -2.76 6.93
C ILE A 130 9.24 -3.24 7.78
N LEU A 131 9.85 -4.37 7.44
CA LEU A 131 11.00 -4.90 8.16
C LEU A 131 12.22 -3.98 8.06
N ALA A 132 12.49 -3.45 6.87
CA ALA A 132 13.58 -2.48 6.65
C ALA A 132 13.35 -1.19 7.46
N TYR A 133 12.12 -0.74 7.59
CA TYR A 133 11.76 0.42 8.40
C TYR A 133 11.92 0.13 9.91
N ASP A 134 11.48 -1.02 10.40
CA ASP A 134 11.63 -1.47 11.78
C ASP A 134 13.10 -1.47 12.24
N THR A 135 14.01 -1.91 11.35
CA THR A 135 15.46 -1.95 11.66
C THR A 135 16.17 -0.62 11.43
N SER A 136 15.47 0.42 10.99
CA SER A 136 16.05 1.73 10.75
C SER A 136 16.21 2.57 12.03
N SER A 137 17.04 3.61 11.94
CA SER A 137 17.17 4.60 13.00
C SER A 137 15.94 5.49 13.20
N ASP A 138 14.95 5.42 12.30
CA ASP A 138 13.72 6.19 12.39
C ASP A 138 12.73 5.57 13.37
N VAL A 139 12.76 4.24 13.52
CA VAL A 139 11.91 3.51 14.46
C VAL A 139 12.62 3.26 15.79
N ASN A 140 13.80 2.65 15.76
CA ASN A 140 14.52 2.22 16.95
C ASN A 140 15.61 3.22 17.39
N GLY A 141 15.67 4.41 16.79
CA GLY A 141 16.54 5.48 17.26
C GLY A 141 16.05 6.10 18.55
N PHE A 142 16.98 6.58 19.38
CA PHE A 142 16.69 7.26 20.63
C PHE A 142 17.62 8.46 20.84
N MET A 143 17.24 9.36 21.73
CA MET A 143 18.07 10.50 22.13
C MET A 143 18.74 10.20 23.47
N LEU A 144 20.05 10.36 23.55
CA LEU A 144 20.79 10.26 24.79
C LEU A 144 21.68 11.50 24.99
N ASN A 145 21.45 12.25 26.05
CA ASN A 145 22.14 13.53 26.34
C ASN A 145 22.12 14.48 25.13
N GLY A 146 20.99 14.55 24.41
CA GLY A 146 20.81 15.41 23.23
C GLY A 146 21.40 14.85 21.91
N ASN A 147 22.01 13.69 21.90
CA ASN A 147 22.54 13.04 20.69
C ASN A 147 21.62 11.90 20.24
N LYS A 148 21.34 11.85 18.91
CA LYS A 148 20.60 10.72 18.31
C LYS A 148 21.52 9.51 18.24
N VAL A 149 21.07 8.40 18.81
CA VAL A 149 21.77 7.11 18.84
C VAL A 149 20.86 6.03 18.28
N TRP A 150 21.46 5.06 17.65
CA TRP A 150 20.80 3.85 17.20
C TRP A 150 21.68 2.64 17.55
N LEU A 151 21.06 1.58 18.05
CA LEU A 151 21.71 0.31 18.36
C LEU A 151 20.88 -0.82 17.79
N ASP A 152 21.52 -1.75 17.11
CA ASP A 152 20.89 -3.01 16.73
C ASP A 152 20.57 -3.87 17.95
N LYS A 153 19.69 -4.84 17.77
CA LYS A 153 19.22 -5.72 18.85
C LYS A 153 20.37 -6.51 19.48
N GLU A 154 21.31 -7.00 18.68
CA GLU A 154 22.44 -7.81 19.15
C GLU A 154 23.35 -6.99 20.05
N THR A 155 23.67 -5.76 19.65
CA THR A 155 24.45 -4.80 20.45
C THR A 155 23.74 -4.48 21.75
N ARG A 156 22.44 -4.20 21.77
CA ARG A 156 21.69 -3.90 22.98
C ARG A 156 21.72 -5.06 23.97
N VAL A 157 21.45 -6.28 23.49
CA VAL A 157 21.49 -7.50 24.33
C VAL A 157 22.90 -7.76 24.86
N GLY A 158 23.93 -7.57 24.03
CA GLY A 158 25.32 -7.70 24.41
C GLY A 158 25.71 -6.72 25.52
N LEU A 159 25.34 -5.45 25.40
CA LEU A 159 25.59 -4.43 26.42
C LEU A 159 24.87 -4.73 27.74
N MET A 160 23.61 -5.17 27.67
CA MET A 160 22.84 -5.57 28.87
C MET A 160 23.51 -6.75 29.60
N ASN A 161 23.88 -7.79 28.87
CA ASN A 161 24.54 -8.97 29.44
C ASN A 161 25.89 -8.60 30.05
N SER A 162 26.74 -7.87 29.32
CA SER A 162 28.05 -7.45 29.81
C SER A 162 27.95 -6.58 31.08
N THR A 163 26.98 -5.66 31.13
CA THR A 163 26.74 -4.81 32.29
C THR A 163 26.27 -5.62 33.50
N THR A 164 25.36 -6.57 33.25
CA THR A 164 24.87 -7.46 34.31
C THR A 164 25.99 -8.31 34.91
N ILE A 165 26.87 -8.84 34.05
CA ILE A 165 28.06 -9.59 34.49
C ILE A 165 29.01 -8.68 35.27
N ALA A 166 29.33 -7.48 34.76
CA ALA A 166 30.19 -6.53 35.48
C ALA A 166 29.67 -6.24 36.90
N LYS A 167 28.36 -6.01 37.03
CA LYS A 167 27.72 -5.82 38.35
C LYS A 167 27.83 -7.05 39.21
N SER A 168 27.62 -8.25 38.68
CA SER A 168 27.66 -9.51 39.48
C SER A 168 29.04 -9.83 40.04
N VAL A 169 30.13 -9.37 39.40
CA VAL A 169 31.51 -9.50 39.86
C VAL A 169 31.96 -8.31 40.71
N GLY A 170 31.05 -7.45 41.13
CA GLY A 170 31.30 -6.34 42.07
C GLY A 170 31.84 -5.05 41.44
N GLN A 171 31.85 -4.92 40.13
CA GLN A 171 32.17 -3.64 39.48
C GLN A 171 31.05 -2.62 39.75
N LYS A 172 31.43 -1.40 40.11
CA LYS A 172 30.47 -0.31 40.32
C LYS A 172 30.06 0.40 39.06
N THR A 173 30.97 0.48 38.07
CA THR A 173 30.77 1.19 36.83
C THR A 173 31.06 0.28 35.64
N THR A 174 30.43 0.57 34.52
CA THR A 174 30.68 -0.07 33.23
C THR A 174 30.94 0.99 32.15
N THR A 175 31.55 0.59 31.05
CA THR A 175 31.75 1.43 29.89
C THR A 175 30.85 0.94 28.76
N LEU A 176 29.94 1.80 28.30
CA LEU A 176 29.08 1.56 27.16
C LEU A 176 29.62 2.31 25.93
N TRP A 177 29.74 1.62 24.83
CA TRP A 177 29.98 2.24 23.53
C TRP A 177 28.67 2.25 22.75
N LEU A 178 28.13 3.44 22.52
CA LEU A 178 26.86 3.67 21.88
C LEU A 178 27.10 4.37 20.53
N GLY A 179 27.41 3.58 19.50
CA GLY A 179 28.00 4.08 18.27
C GLY A 179 29.41 4.64 18.53
N SER A 180 29.65 5.89 18.21
CA SER A 180 30.92 6.59 18.46
C SER A 180 31.04 7.19 19.89
N MET A 181 29.95 7.18 20.66
CA MET A 181 29.90 7.80 22.00
C MET A 181 30.35 6.79 23.08
N LYS A 182 31.33 7.20 23.87
CA LYS A 182 31.78 6.46 25.04
C LYS A 182 31.09 7.01 26.30
N LEU A 183 30.43 6.15 27.04
CA LEU A 183 29.73 6.49 28.29
C LEU A 183 30.29 5.62 29.41
N ILE A 184 30.81 6.25 30.46
CA ILE A 184 31.16 5.56 31.71
C ILE A 184 30.05 5.86 32.71
N VAL A 185 29.38 4.82 33.21
CA VAL A 185 28.16 4.96 33.99
C VAL A 185 28.10 3.89 35.06
N ASP A 186 27.44 4.18 36.18
CA ASP A 186 27.12 3.21 37.21
C ASP A 186 26.35 2.01 36.62
N CYS A 187 26.67 0.79 37.07
CA CYS A 187 26.08 -0.44 36.54
C CYS A 187 24.54 -0.46 36.70
N ASP A 188 24.01 0.05 37.82
CA ASP A 188 22.56 0.08 38.04
C ASP A 188 21.87 1.07 37.08
N LYS A 189 22.47 2.24 36.91
CA LYS A 189 21.99 3.22 35.92
C LYS A 189 22.09 2.71 34.50
N ALA A 190 23.17 1.99 34.13
CA ALA A 190 23.32 1.38 32.83
C ALA A 190 22.22 0.33 32.57
N ILE A 191 21.92 -0.52 33.54
CA ILE A 191 20.84 -1.51 33.45
C ILE A 191 19.50 -0.81 33.29
N GLN A 192 19.20 0.25 34.03
CA GLN A 192 17.96 1.02 33.91
C GLN A 192 17.81 1.63 32.49
N LEU A 193 18.88 2.25 31.99
CA LEU A 193 18.91 2.83 30.64
C LEU A 193 18.68 1.77 29.57
N LEU A 194 19.40 0.65 29.64
CA LEU A 194 19.26 -0.44 28.66
C LEU A 194 17.89 -1.11 28.78
N SER A 195 17.32 -1.25 29.99
CA SER A 195 15.96 -1.76 30.18
C SER A 195 14.90 -0.84 29.55
N ALA A 196 15.02 0.48 29.73
CA ALA A 196 14.11 1.44 29.12
C ALA A 196 14.20 1.37 27.59
N LEU A 197 15.40 1.20 27.06
CA LEU A 197 15.62 1.04 25.62
C LEU A 197 15.01 -0.26 25.07
N GLU A 198 15.11 -1.37 25.79
CA GLU A 198 14.50 -2.65 25.40
C GLU A 198 12.97 -2.59 25.45
N MET A 199 12.38 -1.91 26.44
CA MET A 199 10.93 -1.69 26.49
C MET A 199 10.44 -0.83 25.31
N TYR A 200 11.17 0.24 25.00
CA TYR A 200 10.88 1.06 23.82
C TYR A 200 10.97 0.26 22.51
N ALA A 201 12.02 -0.58 22.38
CA ALA A 201 12.17 -1.45 21.21
C ALA A 201 11.07 -2.51 21.12
N LEU A 202 10.57 -3.02 22.27
CA LEU A 202 9.42 -3.92 22.31
C LEU A 202 8.14 -3.24 21.82
N ASP A 203 7.90 -2.00 22.23
CA ASP A 203 6.75 -1.23 21.78
C ASP A 203 6.82 -0.99 20.24
N CYS A 204 7.98 -0.63 19.70
CA CYS A 204 8.20 -0.52 18.27
C CYS A 204 7.94 -1.86 17.56
N PHE A 205 8.46 -2.96 18.08
CA PHE A 205 8.25 -4.29 17.53
C PHE A 205 6.77 -4.69 17.50
N ASN A 206 5.99 -4.38 18.54
CA ASN A 206 4.57 -4.67 18.59
C ASN A 206 3.80 -3.92 17.51
N VAL A 207 4.15 -2.65 17.23
CA VAL A 207 3.57 -1.88 16.13
C VAL A 207 3.95 -2.50 14.79
N THR A 208 5.21 -2.86 14.58
CA THR A 208 5.68 -3.56 13.38
C THR A 208 4.93 -4.88 13.17
N ALA A 209 4.73 -5.67 14.22
CA ALA A 209 3.98 -6.92 14.15
C ALA A 209 2.52 -6.69 13.73
N SER A 210 1.88 -5.66 14.28
CA SER A 210 0.52 -5.26 13.91
C SER A 210 0.42 -4.84 12.44
N HIS A 211 1.38 -4.06 11.93
CA HIS A 211 1.44 -3.71 10.51
C HIS A 211 1.62 -4.92 9.61
N LYS A 212 2.50 -5.85 10.00
CA LYS A 212 2.70 -7.10 9.24
C LYS A 212 1.43 -7.94 9.18
N GLN A 213 0.71 -8.05 10.29
CA GLN A 213 -0.56 -8.74 10.34
C GLN A 213 -1.58 -8.04 9.43
N ALA A 214 -1.76 -6.73 9.56
CA ALA A 214 -2.69 -5.96 8.75
C ALA A 214 -2.43 -6.14 7.25
N VAL A 215 -1.17 -6.04 6.80
CA VAL A 215 -0.82 -6.25 5.38
C VAL A 215 -1.13 -7.68 4.93
N SER A 216 -0.96 -8.68 5.79
CA SER A 216 -1.28 -10.08 5.44
C SER A 216 -2.78 -10.31 5.19
N GLU A 217 -3.64 -9.52 5.84
CA GLU A 217 -5.10 -9.62 5.76
C GLU A 217 -5.70 -8.82 4.57
N LEU A 218 -4.93 -7.92 3.93
CA LEU A 218 -5.38 -7.17 2.77
C LEU A 218 -5.69 -8.10 1.60
N THR A 219 -6.69 -7.76 0.81
CA THR A 219 -7.21 -8.62 -0.25
C THR A 219 -6.97 -8.08 -1.64
N THR A 220 -6.58 -6.81 -1.78
CA THR A 220 -6.30 -6.17 -3.07
C THR A 220 -4.90 -5.55 -3.12
N ILE A 221 -4.37 -5.38 -4.32
CA ILE A 221 -3.07 -4.75 -4.53
C ILE A 221 -3.12 -3.28 -4.15
N GLU A 222 -4.23 -2.60 -4.47
CA GLU A 222 -4.46 -1.20 -4.17
C GLU A 222 -4.41 -0.94 -2.65
N GLU A 223 -5.03 -1.80 -1.85
CA GLU A 223 -4.95 -1.72 -0.38
C GLU A 223 -3.52 -1.90 0.11
N VAL A 224 -2.79 -2.88 -0.46
CA VAL A 224 -1.38 -3.13 -0.09
C VAL A 224 -0.50 -1.93 -0.47
N GLU A 225 -0.66 -1.36 -1.66
CA GLU A 225 0.10 -0.20 -2.11
C GLU A 225 -0.19 1.04 -1.25
N ALA A 226 -1.45 1.32 -0.96
CA ALA A 226 -1.90 2.46 -0.16
C ALA A 226 -1.59 2.33 1.34
N TYR A 227 -1.25 1.15 1.82
CA TYR A 227 -1.06 0.91 3.25
C TYR A 227 0.13 1.70 3.81
N ASP A 228 -0.15 2.61 4.75
CA ASP A 228 0.86 3.39 5.45
C ASP A 228 1.32 2.68 6.74
N TYR A 229 2.50 2.10 6.68
CA TYR A 229 3.13 1.41 7.81
C TYR A 229 4.03 2.30 8.66
N LYS A 230 4.12 3.61 8.38
CA LYS A 230 5.00 4.52 9.14
C LYS A 230 4.30 5.16 10.33
N VAL A 231 3.03 4.88 10.54
CA VAL A 231 2.19 5.43 11.61
C VAL A 231 2.14 4.53 12.83
N GLY A 232 1.73 5.08 13.97
CA GLY A 232 1.47 4.32 15.20
C GLY A 232 2.70 3.97 16.05
N TYR A 233 3.91 4.23 15.57
CA TYR A 233 5.12 4.00 16.37
C TYR A 233 5.20 4.95 17.58
N PRO A 234 5.79 4.51 18.69
CA PRO A 234 5.95 5.35 19.86
C PRO A 234 6.85 6.56 19.52
N LYS A 235 6.67 7.65 20.25
CA LYS A 235 7.57 8.79 20.15
C LYS A 235 8.98 8.38 20.50
N MET A 236 9.96 8.94 19.80
CA MET A 236 11.38 8.67 20.04
C MET A 236 11.71 8.79 21.53
N LEU A 237 12.33 7.76 22.08
CA LEU A 237 12.75 7.71 23.48
C LEU A 237 13.84 8.77 23.73
N VAL A 238 13.68 9.58 24.79
CA VAL A 238 14.64 10.60 25.20
C VAL A 238 15.15 10.25 26.60
N MET A 239 16.45 10.13 26.74
CA MET A 239 17.12 9.76 27.99
C MET A 239 18.26 10.71 28.30
N SER A 240 18.54 10.88 29.59
CA SER A 240 19.71 11.59 30.13
C SER A 240 20.39 10.79 31.24
N VAL A 241 21.71 10.85 31.32
CA VAL A 241 22.54 10.16 32.29
C VAL A 241 23.51 11.12 32.96
#